data_ac1b323f79747c6a2233258be60bf444
#
_entry.id   ac1b323f79747c6a2233258be60bf444
#
_cell.length_a   1.000
_cell.length_b   1.000
_cell.length_c   1.000
_cell.angle_alpha   90.00
_cell.angle_beta   90.00
_cell.angle_gamma   90.00
#
_symmetry.space_group_name_H-M   'P 1'
#
loop_
_entity.id
_entity.type
_entity.pdbx_description
1 polymer ?
#
loop_
_entity_poly.entity_id
_entity_poly.type
_entity_poly.pdbx_seq_one_letter_code
_entity_poly.pdbx_strand_id
1 'polypeptide(L)'
;MGKWDALVKGALLHDIGKVVYRANQGTDAHSKRGAAFIEPYFSDMGLKQSITHCLKYHHGKELSAAQLKNDDYAYIVYEADNVAAAVDRRDLEEGENTSTQKFDKELPLQSIFRVFGGKTSTQPLQYYLRGIDISDHFNYPESDKTICASSDKYKALYDVLVQNFQQQPIDKMSVNELLRIYEDTVSYMPSSTATDQANDISLYMHSKITAAVAHSMVHYFEEQGITDYKEYCYQNSKKFREMPAFRLISGDISGIQNFIYTIPSKGALKSLRGRSFYLEILMEQIVDELLDALQLTRANLIYNGGGHFYVLAPNTTKTCTAIESMEK
;
A
#
# COMPACT_ATOMS: atom_id res chain seq x y z
N MET A 1 -1.54 -19.21 8.50
CA MET A 1 -1.19 -17.81 8.80
C MET A 1 0.32 -17.69 8.75
N GLY A 2 0.88 -16.81 7.96
CA GLY A 2 2.33 -16.63 7.84
C GLY A 2 2.94 -16.07 9.13
N LYS A 3 4.24 -16.31 9.33
CA LYS A 3 4.99 -15.84 10.50
C LYS A 3 4.86 -14.35 10.75
N TRP A 4 4.78 -13.55 9.69
CA TRP A 4 4.80 -12.10 9.72
C TRP A 4 3.45 -11.43 9.42
N ASP A 5 2.36 -12.21 9.34
CA ASP A 5 1.02 -11.70 8.99
C ASP A 5 0.56 -10.54 9.88
N ALA A 6 0.86 -10.60 11.18
CA ALA A 6 0.50 -9.53 12.11
C ALA A 6 1.20 -8.20 11.76
N LEU A 7 2.50 -8.25 11.44
CA LEU A 7 3.27 -7.07 11.01
C LEU A 7 2.71 -6.51 9.70
N VAL A 8 2.51 -7.38 8.69
CA VAL A 8 2.06 -6.94 7.36
C VAL A 8 0.65 -6.36 7.41
N LYS A 9 -0.27 -6.97 8.17
CA LYS A 9 -1.61 -6.42 8.41
C LYS A 9 -1.55 -5.11 9.18
N GLY A 10 -0.69 -5.01 10.20
CA GLY A 10 -0.48 -3.78 10.95
C GLY A 10 0.03 -2.64 10.06
N ALA A 11 1.02 -2.93 9.21
CA ALA A 11 1.55 -1.97 8.25
C ALA A 11 0.52 -1.58 7.17
N LEU A 12 -0.29 -2.54 6.67
CA LEU A 12 -1.35 -2.24 5.71
C LEU A 12 -2.45 -1.35 6.31
N LEU A 13 -2.78 -1.56 7.58
CA LEU A 13 -3.87 -0.84 8.26
C LEU A 13 -3.43 0.39 9.05
N HIS A 14 -2.12 0.70 9.13
CA HIS A 14 -1.60 1.73 10.04
C HIS A 14 -2.35 3.06 9.94
N ASP A 15 -2.74 3.44 8.76
CA ASP A 15 -3.39 4.71 8.42
C ASP A 15 -4.92 4.61 8.19
N ILE A 16 -5.56 3.47 8.48
CA ILE A 16 -7.02 3.30 8.32
C ILE A 16 -7.82 4.33 9.11
N GLY A 17 -7.26 4.83 10.20
CA GLY A 17 -7.84 5.88 11.01
C GLY A 17 -8.04 7.20 10.27
N LYS A 18 -7.40 7.43 9.12
CA LYS A 18 -7.66 8.58 8.25
C LYS A 18 -9.07 8.51 7.65
N VAL A 19 -9.57 7.31 7.30
CA VAL A 19 -10.97 7.11 6.87
C VAL A 19 -11.91 7.51 8.00
N VAL A 20 -11.68 6.98 9.20
CA VAL A 20 -12.47 7.27 10.40
C VAL A 20 -12.47 8.77 10.73
N TYR A 21 -11.30 9.40 10.69
CA TYR A 21 -11.12 10.82 10.96
C TYR A 21 -11.86 11.71 9.96
N ARG A 22 -11.74 11.42 8.65
CA ARG A 22 -12.34 12.23 7.58
C ARG A 22 -13.85 12.00 7.47
N ALA A 23 -14.35 10.82 7.90
CA ALA A 23 -15.78 10.55 8.10
C ALA A 23 -16.37 11.21 9.35
N ASN A 24 -15.61 12.07 10.05
CA ASN A 24 -16.03 12.73 11.31
C ASN A 24 -16.44 11.75 12.43
N GLN A 25 -15.85 10.55 12.47
CA GLN A 25 -16.08 9.57 13.53
C GLN A 25 -15.03 9.75 14.64
N GLY A 26 -15.44 10.24 15.81
CA GLY A 26 -14.59 10.44 16.98
C GLY A 26 -13.80 11.77 16.98
N THR A 27 -13.00 12.04 18.03
CA THR A 27 -12.26 13.30 18.26
C THR A 27 -10.76 13.16 18.34
N ASP A 28 -10.23 11.94 18.56
CA ASP A 28 -8.81 11.67 18.71
C ASP A 28 -8.00 11.76 17.41
N ALA A 29 -6.69 11.70 17.51
CA ALA A 29 -5.78 11.56 16.35
C ALA A 29 -6.09 10.29 15.54
N HIS A 30 -5.83 10.30 14.23
CA HIS A 30 -6.17 9.17 13.36
C HIS A 30 -5.51 7.86 13.78
N SER A 31 -4.29 7.86 14.32
CA SER A 31 -3.60 6.68 14.83
C SER A 31 -4.40 5.96 15.93
N LYS A 32 -4.91 6.71 16.91
CA LYS A 32 -5.74 6.17 17.99
C LYS A 32 -7.11 5.73 17.48
N ARG A 33 -7.72 6.51 16.58
CA ARG A 33 -9.02 6.16 15.96
C ARG A 33 -8.94 4.89 15.15
N GLY A 34 -7.87 4.71 14.37
CA GLY A 34 -7.63 3.50 13.60
C GLY A 34 -7.54 2.27 14.49
N ALA A 35 -6.75 2.35 15.56
CA ALA A 35 -6.64 1.27 16.52
C ALA A 35 -8.00 0.94 17.17
N ALA A 36 -8.71 1.94 17.70
CA ALA A 36 -10.03 1.77 18.30
C ALA A 36 -11.07 1.22 17.32
N PHE A 37 -11.00 1.64 16.04
CA PHE A 37 -11.91 1.18 14.99
C PHE A 37 -11.79 -0.32 14.70
N ILE A 38 -10.54 -0.84 14.63
CA ILE A 38 -10.33 -2.26 14.29
C ILE A 38 -10.45 -3.20 15.49
N GLU A 39 -10.31 -2.71 16.72
CA GLU A 39 -10.33 -3.52 17.95
C GLU A 39 -11.51 -4.50 18.09
N PRO A 40 -12.76 -4.15 17.72
CA PRO A 40 -13.91 -5.07 17.82
C PRO A 40 -13.85 -6.24 16.83
N TYR A 41 -13.03 -6.18 15.81
CA TYR A 41 -13.02 -7.14 14.70
C TYR A 41 -11.90 -8.19 14.80
N PHE A 42 -11.51 -8.56 16.03
CA PHE A 42 -10.52 -9.60 16.30
C PHE A 42 -11.12 -10.72 17.15
N SER A 43 -10.73 -11.95 16.84
CA SER A 43 -11.00 -13.13 17.67
C SER A 43 -9.78 -13.58 18.50
N ASP A 44 -8.56 -13.21 18.09
CA ASP A 44 -7.29 -13.49 18.77
C ASP A 44 -6.73 -12.25 19.45
N MET A 45 -6.58 -12.31 20.77
CA MET A 45 -6.12 -11.17 21.59
C MET A 45 -4.64 -10.84 21.39
N GLY A 46 -3.79 -11.83 21.11
CA GLY A 46 -2.36 -11.62 20.88
C GLY A 46 -2.11 -10.90 19.56
N LEU A 47 -2.77 -11.34 18.49
CA LEU A 47 -2.71 -10.69 17.18
C LEU A 47 -3.33 -9.30 17.21
N LYS A 48 -4.46 -9.13 17.92
CA LYS A 48 -5.06 -7.83 18.17
C LYS A 48 -4.05 -6.84 18.72
N GLN A 49 -3.34 -7.20 19.81
CA GLN A 49 -2.37 -6.31 20.44
C GLN A 49 -1.26 -5.91 19.48
N SER A 50 -0.65 -6.87 18.78
CA SER A 50 0.45 -6.59 17.85
C SER A 50 0.02 -5.66 16.70
N ILE A 51 -1.17 -5.90 16.12
CA ILE A 51 -1.68 -5.08 15.02
C ILE A 51 -2.08 -3.69 15.52
N THR A 52 -2.78 -3.57 16.66
CA THR A 52 -3.19 -2.27 17.21
C THR A 52 -1.99 -1.41 17.65
N HIS A 53 -0.88 -2.02 18.10
CA HIS A 53 0.36 -1.28 18.37
C HIS A 53 0.91 -0.63 17.09
N CYS A 54 0.90 -1.34 15.97
CA CYS A 54 1.32 -0.77 14.69
C CYS A 54 0.51 0.47 14.32
N LEU A 55 -0.83 0.44 14.50
CA LEU A 55 -1.68 1.59 14.20
C LEU A 55 -1.49 2.73 15.19
N LYS A 56 -1.44 2.42 16.48
CA LYS A 56 -1.44 3.41 17.55
C LYS A 56 -0.12 4.17 17.63
N TYR A 57 0.99 3.53 17.29
CA TYR A 57 2.34 4.02 17.56
C TYR A 57 3.19 4.24 16.30
N HIS A 58 2.59 4.31 15.08
CA HIS A 58 3.36 4.56 13.87
C HIS A 58 3.90 6.00 13.73
N HIS A 59 3.56 6.92 14.62
CA HIS A 59 4.13 8.26 14.65
C HIS A 59 5.16 8.43 15.75
N GLY A 60 6.24 9.19 15.47
CA GLY A 60 7.36 9.36 16.40
C GLY A 60 6.99 9.91 17.77
N LYS A 61 5.97 10.79 17.87
CA LYS A 61 5.50 11.35 19.13
C LYS A 61 4.83 10.29 20.01
N GLU A 62 3.93 9.51 19.44
CA GLU A 62 3.24 8.42 20.13
C GLU A 62 4.20 7.30 20.48
N LEU A 63 5.11 6.95 19.55
CA LEU A 63 6.12 5.92 19.74
C LEU A 63 7.11 6.27 20.86
N SER A 64 7.56 7.52 20.94
CA SER A 64 8.49 7.97 21.99
C SER A 64 7.89 7.89 23.38
N ALA A 65 6.58 8.12 23.50
CA ALA A 65 5.85 8.07 24.77
C ALA A 65 5.42 6.64 25.16
N ALA A 66 5.51 5.68 24.25
CA ALA A 66 5.08 4.30 24.48
C ALA A 66 6.15 3.48 25.19
N GLN A 67 5.74 2.66 26.16
CA GLN A 67 6.61 1.69 26.82
C GLN A 67 6.51 0.32 26.11
N LEU A 68 7.00 0.26 24.88
CA LEU A 68 7.01 -0.96 24.06
C LEU A 68 8.31 -1.75 24.28
N LYS A 69 8.22 -3.06 24.09
CA LYS A 69 9.42 -3.91 24.00
C LYS A 69 10.24 -3.54 22.78
N ASN A 70 11.54 -3.76 22.81
CA ASN A 70 12.45 -3.41 21.72
C ASN A 70 12.15 -4.17 20.39
N ASP A 71 11.50 -5.32 20.49
CA ASP A 71 11.09 -6.18 19.37
C ASP A 71 9.65 -5.93 18.90
N ASP A 72 9.00 -4.84 19.34
CA ASP A 72 7.63 -4.51 18.93
C ASP A 72 7.59 -4.07 17.46
N TYR A 73 6.62 -4.60 16.71
CA TYR A 73 6.44 -4.31 15.28
C TYR A 73 6.13 -2.85 14.97
N ALA A 74 5.63 -2.08 15.94
CA ALA A 74 5.38 -0.66 15.76
C ALA A 74 6.64 0.12 15.31
N TYR A 75 7.85 -0.32 15.74
CA TYR A 75 9.10 0.30 15.30
C TYR A 75 9.39 0.04 13.82
N ILE A 76 9.11 -1.18 13.33
CA ILE A 76 9.27 -1.51 11.91
C ILE A 76 8.27 -0.71 11.07
N VAL A 77 6.99 -0.64 11.51
CA VAL A 77 5.94 0.10 10.79
C VAL A 77 6.25 1.60 10.77
N TYR A 78 6.74 2.18 11.87
CA TYR A 78 7.19 3.56 11.92
C TYR A 78 8.26 3.88 10.85
N GLU A 79 9.29 3.05 10.74
CA GLU A 79 10.34 3.27 9.74
C GLU A 79 9.87 2.97 8.33
N ALA A 80 9.05 1.93 8.13
CA ALA A 80 8.47 1.60 6.84
C ALA A 80 7.56 2.72 6.31
N ASP A 81 6.75 3.34 7.17
CA ASP A 81 5.94 4.52 6.85
C ASP A 81 6.81 5.71 6.45
N ASN A 82 7.88 5.99 7.22
CA ASN A 82 8.82 7.07 6.87
C ASN A 82 9.50 6.85 5.51
N VAL A 83 9.87 5.60 5.18
CA VAL A 83 10.46 5.26 3.87
C VAL A 83 9.44 5.45 2.76
N ALA A 84 8.21 4.96 2.92
CA ALA A 84 7.13 5.14 1.94
C ALA A 84 6.79 6.62 1.77
N ALA A 85 6.58 7.37 2.86
CA ALA A 85 6.25 8.78 2.85
C ALA A 85 7.34 9.67 2.22
N ALA A 86 8.61 9.29 2.31
CA ALA A 86 9.70 10.03 1.67
C ALA A 86 9.60 10.02 0.14
N VAL A 87 9.05 8.95 -0.44
CA VAL A 87 8.80 8.83 -1.89
C VAL A 87 7.51 9.55 -2.30
N ASP A 88 6.51 9.56 -1.42
CA ASP A 88 5.17 10.13 -1.67
C ASP A 88 5.17 11.66 -1.64
N ARG A 89 6.04 12.27 -0.84
CA ARG A 89 6.09 13.72 -0.67
C ARG A 89 6.76 14.38 -1.87
N ARG A 90 5.96 15.01 -2.69
CA ARG A 90 6.40 15.84 -3.82
C ARG A 90 5.94 17.26 -3.59
N ASP A 91 6.88 18.18 -3.37
CA ASP A 91 6.58 19.59 -3.19
C ASP A 91 5.95 20.16 -4.48
N LEU A 92 4.88 20.89 -4.33
CA LEU A 92 4.42 21.80 -5.39
C LEU A 92 5.44 22.93 -5.44
N GLU A 93 6.20 23.02 -6.55
CA GLU A 93 7.34 23.90 -6.80
C GLU A 93 7.48 25.14 -5.89
N GLU A 94 8.74 25.47 -5.58
CA GLU A 94 9.21 26.54 -4.70
C GLU A 94 8.34 27.81 -4.73
N GLY A 95 7.48 27.95 -3.76
CA GLY A 95 6.77 29.15 -3.39
C GLY A 95 6.76 29.23 -1.88
N GLU A 96 7.65 30.07 -1.32
CA GLU A 96 7.71 30.51 0.06
C GLU A 96 7.34 29.49 1.14
N ASN A 97 8.36 28.96 1.82
CA ASN A 97 8.27 28.24 3.08
C ASN A 97 7.48 29.04 4.13
N THR A 98 6.17 28.92 4.14
CA THR A 98 5.34 29.37 5.25
C THR A 98 5.16 28.23 6.24
N SER A 99 5.62 28.45 7.43
CA SER A 99 5.86 27.53 8.55
C SER A 99 4.62 26.87 9.17
N THR A 100 3.49 26.75 8.47
CA THR A 100 2.30 26.05 8.96
C THR A 100 1.68 25.25 7.83
N GLN A 101 2.01 23.96 7.79
CA GLN A 101 1.37 23.00 6.89
C GLN A 101 -0.15 23.01 7.12
N LYS A 102 -0.91 23.38 6.09
CA LYS A 102 -2.37 23.39 6.13
C LYS A 102 -2.89 22.08 5.52
N PHE A 103 -3.94 21.53 6.11
CA PHE A 103 -4.62 20.34 5.63
C PHE A 103 -6.07 20.67 5.27
N ASP A 104 -6.51 20.19 4.13
CA ASP A 104 -7.91 20.30 3.71
C ASP A 104 -8.47 18.89 3.46
N LYS A 105 -9.38 18.46 4.33
CA LYS A 105 -10.00 17.13 4.27
C LYS A 105 -10.81 16.88 3.00
N GLU A 106 -11.27 17.94 2.34
CA GLU A 106 -12.14 17.86 1.17
C GLU A 106 -11.37 17.78 -0.15
N LEU A 107 -10.01 17.84 -0.09
CA LEU A 107 -9.18 17.66 -1.27
C LEU A 107 -9.33 16.25 -1.83
N PRO A 108 -9.71 16.11 -3.12
CA PRO A 108 -9.80 14.83 -3.79
C PRO A 108 -8.41 14.33 -4.21
N LEU A 109 -8.35 13.03 -4.54
CA LEU A 109 -7.16 12.43 -5.15
C LEU A 109 -6.94 13.04 -6.54
N GLN A 110 -5.72 13.49 -6.81
CA GLN A 110 -5.30 14.01 -8.11
C GLN A 110 -4.73 12.87 -8.97
N SER A 111 -4.89 12.99 -10.29
CA SER A 111 -4.27 12.07 -11.22
C SER A 111 -2.76 12.29 -11.31
N ILE A 112 -1.97 11.20 -11.27
CA ILE A 112 -0.53 11.25 -11.52
C ILE A 112 -0.20 11.79 -12.93
N PHE A 113 -1.11 11.63 -13.90
CA PHE A 113 -0.93 12.11 -15.28
C PHE A 113 -0.97 13.64 -15.43
N ARG A 114 -1.33 14.37 -14.37
CA ARG A 114 -1.23 15.84 -14.37
C ARG A 114 0.16 16.35 -14.71
N VAL A 115 1.22 15.59 -14.42
CA VAL A 115 2.61 15.96 -14.74
C VAL A 115 2.88 16.03 -16.25
N PHE A 116 2.11 15.31 -17.07
CA PHE A 116 2.24 15.34 -18.53
C PHE A 116 1.62 16.60 -19.17
N GLY A 117 0.75 17.31 -18.47
CA GLY A 117 0.15 18.57 -18.92
C GLY A 117 1.10 19.78 -18.89
N GLY A 118 2.31 19.61 -18.38
CA GLY A 118 3.28 20.68 -18.18
C GLY A 118 2.82 21.74 -17.15
N LYS A 119 3.65 22.78 -16.97
CA LYS A 119 3.39 23.87 -16.00
C LYS A 119 2.15 24.72 -16.32
N THR A 120 1.52 24.53 -17.47
CA THR A 120 0.40 25.35 -17.97
C THR A 120 -0.98 24.77 -17.66
N SER A 121 -1.07 23.55 -17.13
CA SER A 121 -2.36 23.00 -16.74
C SER A 121 -2.89 23.67 -15.47
N THR A 122 -3.78 24.61 -15.63
CA THR A 122 -4.40 25.39 -14.52
C THR A 122 -5.47 24.61 -13.77
N GLN A 123 -5.81 23.39 -14.21
CA GLN A 123 -6.85 22.56 -13.58
C GLN A 123 -6.33 21.13 -13.40
N PRO A 124 -6.13 20.66 -12.15
CA PRO A 124 -5.74 19.28 -11.90
C PRO A 124 -6.88 18.33 -12.28
N LEU A 125 -6.53 17.22 -12.93
CA LEU A 125 -7.44 16.09 -13.11
C LEU A 125 -7.63 15.40 -11.76
N GLN A 126 -8.87 15.21 -11.32
CA GLN A 126 -9.23 14.72 -10.00
C GLN A 126 -10.19 13.53 -10.09
N TYR A 127 -10.09 12.62 -9.13
CA TYR A 127 -10.99 11.47 -9.02
C TYR A 127 -12.13 11.75 -8.05
N TYR A 128 -13.30 11.20 -8.33
CA TYR A 128 -14.40 11.15 -7.36
C TYR A 128 -14.02 10.22 -6.21
N LEU A 129 -14.28 10.64 -4.97
CA LEU A 129 -14.08 9.79 -3.80
C LEU A 129 -15.20 8.75 -3.73
N ARG A 130 -14.85 7.50 -4.06
CA ARG A 130 -15.72 6.31 -3.97
C ARG A 130 -14.89 5.05 -3.94
N GLY A 131 -15.47 3.91 -3.58
CA GLY A 131 -14.86 2.60 -3.76
C GLY A 131 -14.81 2.18 -5.23
N ILE A 132 -14.07 1.13 -5.52
CA ILE A 132 -14.07 0.48 -6.85
C ILE A 132 -15.37 -0.32 -6.97
N ASP A 133 -16.16 -0.03 -8.00
CA ASP A 133 -17.35 -0.79 -8.36
C ASP A 133 -17.27 -1.15 -9.85
N ILE A 134 -17.06 -2.43 -10.13
CA ILE A 134 -16.97 -2.96 -11.50
C ILE A 134 -18.31 -2.99 -12.24
N SER A 135 -19.42 -2.86 -11.53
CA SER A 135 -20.77 -2.80 -12.10
C SER A 135 -21.18 -1.39 -12.54
N ASP A 136 -20.45 -0.36 -12.10
CA ASP A 136 -20.68 1.04 -12.41
C ASP A 136 -19.63 1.56 -13.42
N HIS A 137 -19.70 2.85 -13.72
CA HIS A 137 -18.76 3.50 -14.63
C HIS A 137 -17.36 3.58 -14.00
N PHE A 138 -16.34 3.41 -14.84
CA PHE A 138 -14.95 3.63 -14.42
C PHE A 138 -14.78 5.04 -13.85
N ASN A 139 -14.00 5.15 -12.77
CA ASN A 139 -13.68 6.43 -12.15
C ASN A 139 -12.53 7.10 -12.92
N TYR A 140 -12.84 7.74 -14.04
CA TYR A 140 -11.86 8.53 -14.78
C TYR A 140 -11.60 9.86 -14.07
N PRO A 141 -10.36 10.38 -14.11
CA PRO A 141 -10.08 11.69 -13.54
C PRO A 141 -10.65 12.81 -14.42
N GLU A 142 -11.30 13.77 -13.81
CA GLU A 142 -11.98 14.88 -14.47
C GLU A 142 -11.44 16.23 -14.00
N SER A 143 -11.51 17.23 -14.91
CA SER A 143 -11.15 18.62 -14.62
C SER A 143 -12.39 19.40 -14.14
N ASP A 144 -13.07 18.90 -13.12
CA ASP A 144 -14.26 19.52 -12.55
C ASP A 144 -13.94 20.07 -11.15
N LYS A 145 -14.09 21.39 -10.97
CA LYS A 145 -13.87 22.08 -9.70
C LYS A 145 -14.90 21.75 -8.61
N THR A 146 -15.99 21.08 -8.98
CA THR A 146 -17.03 20.67 -8.01
C THR A 146 -16.70 19.33 -7.35
N ILE A 147 -15.66 18.62 -7.84
CA ILE A 147 -15.21 17.38 -7.23
C ILE A 147 -14.62 17.70 -5.86
N CYS A 148 -15.22 17.19 -4.82
CA CYS A 148 -14.74 17.28 -3.45
C CYS A 148 -14.86 15.95 -2.72
N ALA A 149 -14.00 15.72 -1.74
CA ALA A 149 -14.02 14.56 -0.87
C ALA A 149 -14.77 14.87 0.42
N SER A 150 -16.12 14.95 0.33
CA SER A 150 -16.96 15.31 1.49
C SER A 150 -16.96 14.24 2.57
N SER A 151 -17.31 14.66 3.80
CA SER A 151 -17.43 13.77 4.96
C SER A 151 -18.42 12.61 4.73
N ASP A 152 -19.52 12.85 4.00
CA ASP A 152 -20.51 11.80 3.68
C ASP A 152 -19.93 10.73 2.75
N LYS A 153 -19.10 11.14 1.79
CA LYS A 153 -18.40 10.20 0.90
C LYS A 153 -17.39 9.35 1.69
N TYR A 154 -16.64 9.96 2.62
CA TYR A 154 -15.78 9.20 3.55
C TYR A 154 -16.58 8.26 4.46
N LYS A 155 -17.79 8.70 4.89
CA LYS A 155 -18.69 7.85 5.68
C LYS A 155 -19.12 6.61 4.90
N ALA A 156 -19.41 6.75 3.61
CA ALA A 156 -19.72 5.60 2.75
C ALA A 156 -18.57 4.58 2.70
N LEU A 157 -17.30 5.04 2.55
CA LEU A 157 -16.12 4.15 2.61
C LEU A 157 -15.97 3.48 3.98
N TYR A 158 -16.18 4.23 5.05
CA TYR A 158 -16.18 3.71 6.41
C TYR A 158 -17.21 2.59 6.59
N ASP A 159 -18.44 2.76 6.09
CA ASP A 159 -19.50 1.77 6.20
C ASP A 159 -19.18 0.47 5.42
N VAL A 160 -18.50 0.59 4.26
CA VAL A 160 -18.00 -0.58 3.51
C VAL A 160 -16.95 -1.35 4.33
N LEU A 161 -16.01 -0.66 4.98
CA LEU A 161 -15.01 -1.32 5.85
C LEU A 161 -15.69 -2.02 7.03
N VAL A 162 -16.67 -1.38 7.68
CA VAL A 162 -17.43 -1.99 8.77
C VAL A 162 -18.13 -3.27 8.33
N GLN A 163 -18.80 -3.24 7.16
CA GLN A 163 -19.48 -4.41 6.61
C GLN A 163 -18.53 -5.59 6.38
N ASN A 164 -17.36 -5.34 5.76
CA ASN A 164 -16.37 -6.38 5.51
C ASN A 164 -15.81 -6.98 6.81
N PHE A 165 -15.44 -6.13 7.78
CA PHE A 165 -14.86 -6.60 9.04
C PHE A 165 -15.88 -7.30 9.97
N GLN A 166 -17.17 -6.99 9.82
CA GLN A 166 -18.25 -7.73 10.50
C GLN A 166 -18.48 -9.14 9.92
N GLN A 167 -18.20 -9.33 8.62
CA GLN A 167 -18.36 -10.63 7.98
C GLN A 167 -17.26 -11.61 8.40
N GLN A 168 -16.02 -11.13 8.57
CA GLN A 168 -14.89 -11.96 8.95
C GLN A 168 -13.93 -11.18 9.85
N PRO A 169 -13.48 -11.75 10.98
CA PRO A 169 -12.46 -11.14 11.84
C PRO A 169 -11.15 -10.91 11.10
N ILE A 170 -10.50 -9.76 11.36
CA ILE A 170 -9.25 -9.34 10.70
C ILE A 170 -8.13 -10.37 10.89
N ASP A 171 -8.06 -11.01 12.06
CA ASP A 171 -7.07 -12.05 12.33
C ASP A 171 -7.29 -13.34 11.51
N LYS A 172 -8.50 -13.58 11.01
CA LYS A 172 -8.83 -14.73 10.17
C LYS A 172 -8.68 -14.46 8.67
N MET A 173 -8.68 -13.21 8.25
CA MET A 173 -8.40 -12.85 6.87
C MET A 173 -6.94 -13.16 6.52
N SER A 174 -6.66 -13.59 5.30
CA SER A 174 -5.32 -13.53 4.74
C SER A 174 -4.90 -12.07 4.49
N VAL A 175 -3.59 -11.83 4.35
CA VAL A 175 -3.09 -10.50 3.95
C VAL A 175 -3.64 -10.09 2.59
N ASN A 176 -3.75 -11.04 1.65
CA ASN A 176 -4.24 -10.76 0.29
C ASN A 176 -5.74 -10.41 0.27
N GLU A 177 -6.58 -11.06 1.11
CA GLU A 177 -7.98 -10.67 1.27
C GLU A 177 -8.12 -9.25 1.85
N LEU A 178 -7.35 -8.94 2.90
CA LEU A 178 -7.35 -7.61 3.50
C LEU A 178 -6.85 -6.54 2.54
N LEU A 179 -5.79 -6.85 1.76
CA LEU A 179 -5.25 -5.97 0.73
C LEU A 179 -6.31 -5.65 -0.33
N ARG A 180 -7.10 -6.66 -0.76
CA ARG A 180 -8.17 -6.47 -1.73
C ARG A 180 -9.30 -5.59 -1.19
N ILE A 181 -9.77 -5.84 0.05
CA ILE A 181 -10.79 -4.99 0.70
C ILE A 181 -10.31 -3.54 0.75
N TYR A 182 -9.03 -3.34 1.06
CA TYR A 182 -8.44 -2.03 1.15
C TYR A 182 -8.32 -1.36 -0.22
N GLU A 183 -7.91 -2.11 -1.26
CA GLU A 183 -7.88 -1.66 -2.65
C GLU A 183 -9.26 -1.21 -3.12
N ASP A 184 -10.27 -2.07 -2.97
CA ASP A 184 -11.64 -1.80 -3.39
C ASP A 184 -12.23 -0.57 -2.69
N THR A 185 -11.80 -0.29 -1.45
CA THR A 185 -12.39 0.79 -0.63
C THR A 185 -11.66 2.12 -0.76
N VAL A 186 -10.31 2.15 -0.70
CA VAL A 186 -9.56 3.41 -0.50
C VAL A 186 -8.62 3.78 -1.65
N SER A 187 -8.73 3.14 -2.83
CA SER A 187 -7.90 3.45 -4.01
C SER A 187 -8.09 4.88 -4.54
N TYR A 188 -9.23 5.50 -4.31
CA TYR A 188 -9.50 6.88 -4.71
C TYR A 188 -9.50 7.88 -3.55
N MET A 189 -9.00 7.46 -2.40
CA MET A 189 -8.80 8.32 -1.24
C MET A 189 -7.34 8.80 -1.19
N PRO A 190 -7.05 10.12 -1.11
CA PRO A 190 -5.66 10.59 -1.00
C PRO A 190 -5.04 10.19 0.34
N SER A 191 -3.79 9.78 0.34
CA SER A 191 -3.01 9.45 1.54
C SER A 191 -2.76 10.70 2.40
N SER A 192 -2.42 11.82 1.75
CA SER A 192 -2.26 13.14 2.36
C SER A 192 -3.32 14.11 1.84
N THR A 193 -3.67 15.10 2.65
CA THR A 193 -4.52 16.25 2.26
C THR A 193 -3.82 17.57 2.57
N ALA A 194 -2.48 17.56 2.59
CA ALA A 194 -1.68 18.76 2.71
C ALA A 194 -1.84 19.63 1.46
N THR A 195 -2.01 20.93 1.66
CA THR A 195 -2.28 21.87 0.56
C THR A 195 -1.03 22.33 -0.18
N ASP A 196 0.14 22.09 0.38
CA ASP A 196 1.47 22.39 -0.14
C ASP A 196 2.11 21.22 -0.91
N GLN A 197 1.42 20.10 -1.02
CA GLN A 197 1.90 18.88 -1.67
C GLN A 197 0.97 18.40 -2.78
N ALA A 198 1.51 17.56 -3.66
CA ALA A 198 0.71 16.84 -4.63
C ALA A 198 -0.07 15.71 -3.94
N ASN A 199 -1.40 15.78 -3.99
CA ASN A 199 -2.28 14.75 -3.42
C ASN A 199 -2.60 13.68 -4.48
N ASP A 200 -1.57 13.07 -5.09
CA ASP A 200 -1.70 12.12 -6.22
C ASP A 200 -1.33 10.67 -5.84
N ILE A 201 -1.05 10.43 -4.56
CA ILE A 201 -0.87 9.08 -4.00
C ILE A 201 -2.08 8.69 -3.18
N SER A 202 -2.70 7.55 -3.53
CA SER A 202 -3.85 7.04 -2.79
C SER A 202 -3.44 6.43 -1.45
N LEU A 203 -4.40 6.38 -0.51
CA LEU A 203 -4.18 5.70 0.76
C LEU A 203 -3.87 4.22 0.57
N TYR A 204 -4.51 3.56 -0.40
CA TYR A 204 -4.20 2.18 -0.77
C TYR A 204 -2.73 2.00 -1.18
N MET A 205 -2.24 2.82 -2.13
CA MET A 205 -0.86 2.69 -2.62
C MET A 205 0.16 2.96 -1.53
N HIS A 206 -0.02 4.02 -0.73
CA HIS A 206 0.83 4.32 0.41
C HIS A 206 0.87 3.15 1.41
N SER A 207 -0.28 2.63 1.82
CA SER A 207 -0.36 1.54 2.79
C SER A 207 0.20 0.22 2.23
N LYS A 208 -0.02 -0.07 0.94
CA LYS A 208 0.55 -1.24 0.25
C LYS A 208 2.08 -1.18 0.25
N ILE A 209 2.66 -0.03 -0.12
CA ILE A 209 4.12 0.14 -0.12
C ILE A 209 4.68 0.07 1.30
N THR A 210 4.04 0.69 2.28
CA THR A 210 4.44 0.57 3.69
C THR A 210 4.45 -0.90 4.15
N ALA A 211 3.42 -1.69 3.77
CA ALA A 211 3.37 -3.11 4.07
C ALA A 211 4.48 -3.91 3.37
N ALA A 212 4.77 -3.62 2.09
CA ALA A 212 5.85 -4.24 1.33
C ALA A 212 7.24 -3.97 1.94
N VAL A 213 7.48 -2.71 2.32
CA VAL A 213 8.71 -2.28 2.98
C VAL A 213 8.86 -2.98 4.33
N ALA A 214 7.83 -2.95 5.19
CA ALA A 214 7.84 -3.60 6.50
C ALA A 214 8.10 -5.12 6.39
N HIS A 215 7.46 -5.77 5.42
CA HIS A 215 7.64 -7.20 5.17
C HIS A 215 9.07 -7.53 4.71
N SER A 216 9.63 -6.73 3.81
CA SER A 216 11.02 -6.90 3.37
C SER A 216 12.01 -6.62 4.51
N MET A 217 11.78 -5.60 5.34
CA MET A 217 12.60 -5.28 6.50
C MET A 217 12.70 -6.44 7.48
N VAL A 218 11.56 -7.04 7.85
CA VAL A 218 11.58 -8.10 8.86
C VAL A 218 12.29 -9.36 8.38
N HIS A 219 12.18 -9.73 7.11
CA HIS A 219 12.95 -10.83 6.52
C HIS A 219 14.45 -10.56 6.51
N TYR A 220 14.83 -9.32 6.17
CA TYR A 220 16.22 -8.90 6.22
C TYR A 220 16.78 -8.93 7.65
N PHE A 221 16.01 -8.39 8.62
CA PHE A 221 16.41 -8.43 10.03
C PHE A 221 16.53 -9.85 10.56
N GLU A 222 15.64 -10.74 10.17
CA GLU A 222 15.73 -12.16 10.56
C GLU A 222 17.03 -12.80 10.07
N GLU A 223 17.43 -12.59 8.81
CA GLU A 223 18.69 -13.11 8.27
C GLU A 223 19.91 -12.50 8.95
N GLN A 224 19.85 -11.21 9.30
CA GLN A 224 20.94 -10.53 10.02
C GLN A 224 20.97 -10.80 11.53
N GLY A 225 20.04 -11.58 12.07
CA GLY A 225 19.89 -11.82 13.51
C GLY A 225 19.52 -10.57 14.33
N ILE A 226 18.92 -9.57 13.68
CA ILE A 226 18.50 -8.32 14.31
C ILE A 226 17.12 -8.52 14.97
N THR A 227 17.04 -8.37 16.28
CA THR A 227 15.81 -8.47 17.09
C THR A 227 15.47 -7.18 17.81
N ASP A 228 16.40 -6.25 17.96
CA ASP A 228 16.17 -4.93 18.55
C ASP A 228 15.68 -3.95 17.49
N TYR A 229 14.38 -4.01 17.15
CA TYR A 229 13.78 -3.13 16.14
C TYR A 229 13.77 -1.66 16.59
N LYS A 230 13.71 -1.40 17.91
CA LYS A 230 13.77 -0.04 18.46
C LYS A 230 15.09 0.64 18.10
N GLU A 231 16.19 -0.08 18.26
CA GLU A 231 17.51 0.44 17.92
C GLU A 231 17.61 0.79 16.42
N TYR A 232 17.27 -0.16 15.53
CA TYR A 232 17.49 -0.02 14.08
C TYR A 232 16.43 0.85 13.38
N CYS A 233 15.17 0.84 13.84
CA CYS A 233 14.10 1.52 13.14
C CYS A 233 13.75 2.89 13.75
N TYR A 234 14.17 3.16 15.00
CA TYR A 234 13.80 4.39 15.70
C TYR A 234 15.01 5.19 16.19
N GLN A 235 15.90 4.59 17.01
CA GLN A 235 17.01 5.32 17.62
C GLN A 235 18.13 5.62 16.62
N ASN A 236 18.48 4.66 15.77
CA ASN A 236 19.55 4.73 14.77
C ASN A 236 19.05 4.43 13.34
N SER A 237 17.86 4.91 12.96
CA SER A 237 17.25 4.66 11.64
C SER A 237 18.13 5.09 10.46
N LYS A 238 18.98 6.11 10.63
CA LYS A 238 19.98 6.51 9.62
C LYS A 238 20.92 5.37 9.25
N LYS A 239 21.38 4.60 10.25
CA LYS A 239 22.25 3.45 10.04
C LYS A 239 21.53 2.35 9.25
N PHE A 240 20.25 2.10 9.57
CA PHE A 240 19.45 1.14 8.82
C PHE A 240 19.28 1.57 7.34
N ARG A 241 19.04 2.85 7.07
CA ARG A 241 18.85 3.38 5.70
C ARG A 241 20.11 3.28 4.82
N GLU A 242 21.29 3.07 5.41
CA GLU A 242 22.52 2.80 4.70
C GLU A 242 22.71 1.31 4.39
N MET A 243 21.91 0.41 4.98
CA MET A 243 22.00 -1.03 4.77
C MET A 243 21.31 -1.42 3.46
N PRO A 244 21.88 -2.37 2.69
CA PRO A 244 21.27 -2.86 1.45
C PRO A 244 20.14 -3.85 1.76
N ALA A 245 19.07 -3.40 2.44
CA ALA A 245 18.02 -4.26 2.96
C ALA A 245 16.99 -4.70 1.91
N PHE A 246 16.95 -4.01 0.77
CA PHE A 246 15.92 -4.20 -0.25
C PHE A 246 16.51 -4.61 -1.59
N ARG A 247 15.71 -5.36 -2.36
CA ARG A 247 15.96 -5.74 -3.75
C ARG A 247 14.69 -5.53 -4.56
N LEU A 248 14.79 -4.86 -5.69
CA LEU A 248 13.74 -4.82 -6.68
C LEU A 248 13.98 -5.93 -7.69
N ILE A 249 13.06 -6.90 -7.74
CA ILE A 249 13.07 -7.99 -8.70
C ILE A 249 12.18 -7.59 -9.87
N SER A 250 12.67 -7.74 -11.10
CA SER A 250 11.86 -7.59 -12.30
C SER A 250 11.90 -8.86 -13.13
N GLY A 251 10.79 -9.21 -13.73
CA GLY A 251 10.69 -10.29 -14.71
C GLY A 251 9.96 -9.85 -15.96
N ASP A 252 10.27 -10.49 -17.07
CA ASP A 252 9.71 -10.23 -18.40
C ASP A 252 9.49 -11.53 -19.16
N ILE A 253 8.35 -11.65 -19.83
CA ILE A 253 8.09 -12.76 -20.77
C ILE A 253 8.59 -12.38 -22.15
N SER A 254 9.65 -13.02 -22.62
CA SER A 254 10.17 -12.82 -23.97
C SER A 254 9.26 -13.41 -25.04
N GLY A 255 9.20 -12.76 -26.20
CA GLY A 255 8.50 -13.27 -27.38
C GLY A 255 6.99 -13.09 -27.38
N ILE A 256 6.44 -12.26 -26.50
CA ILE A 256 4.99 -11.97 -26.41
C ILE A 256 4.38 -11.58 -27.75
N GLN A 257 5.02 -10.67 -28.49
CA GLN A 257 4.49 -10.22 -29.79
C GLN A 257 4.38 -11.36 -30.79
N ASN A 258 5.41 -12.19 -30.91
CA ASN A 258 5.38 -13.35 -31.79
C ASN A 258 4.27 -14.33 -31.39
N PHE A 259 4.11 -14.58 -30.11
CA PHE A 259 3.04 -15.44 -29.58
C PHE A 259 1.66 -14.87 -29.88
N ILE A 260 1.42 -13.58 -29.65
CA ILE A 260 0.12 -12.96 -29.85
C ILE A 260 -0.23 -12.84 -31.33
N TYR A 261 0.70 -12.41 -32.21
CA TYR A 261 0.40 -12.07 -33.61
C TYR A 261 0.58 -13.21 -34.58
N THR A 262 1.14 -14.35 -34.20
CA THR A 262 1.21 -15.54 -35.06
C THR A 262 -0.15 -16.25 -35.06
N ILE A 263 -1.14 -15.69 -35.80
CA ILE A 263 -2.51 -16.20 -35.85
C ILE A 263 -3.03 -16.28 -37.28
N PRO A 264 -3.87 -17.29 -37.63
CA PRO A 264 -4.53 -17.34 -38.90
C PRO A 264 -5.59 -16.24 -39.03
N SER A 265 -5.83 -15.74 -40.24
CA SER A 265 -6.79 -14.65 -40.50
C SER A 265 -8.21 -14.98 -40.05
N LYS A 266 -8.61 -16.26 -40.14
CA LYS A 266 -9.94 -16.73 -39.71
C LYS A 266 -9.99 -16.82 -38.17
N GLY A 267 -10.84 -16.01 -37.55
CA GLY A 267 -11.01 -15.98 -36.08
C GLY A 267 -9.93 -15.18 -35.34
N ALA A 268 -9.19 -14.31 -36.02
CA ALA A 268 -8.05 -13.55 -35.51
C ALA A 268 -8.35 -12.83 -34.18
N LEU A 269 -9.45 -12.08 -34.09
CA LEU A 269 -9.81 -11.33 -32.89
C LEU A 269 -10.02 -12.22 -31.64
N LYS A 270 -10.70 -13.35 -31.81
CA LYS A 270 -10.94 -14.32 -30.73
C LYS A 270 -9.64 -14.95 -30.26
N SER A 271 -8.75 -15.29 -31.23
CA SER A 271 -7.43 -15.85 -30.93
C SER A 271 -6.52 -14.85 -30.21
N LEU A 272 -6.52 -13.57 -30.65
CA LEU A 272 -5.78 -12.48 -29.98
C LEU A 272 -6.18 -12.34 -28.52
N ARG A 273 -7.48 -12.17 -28.26
CA ARG A 273 -8.00 -12.04 -26.90
C ARG A 273 -7.65 -13.25 -26.02
N GLY A 274 -7.81 -14.45 -26.55
CA GLY A 274 -7.50 -15.69 -25.81
C GLY A 274 -6.01 -15.79 -25.47
N ARG A 275 -5.11 -15.41 -26.39
CA ARG A 275 -3.66 -15.45 -26.16
C ARG A 275 -3.21 -14.36 -25.20
N SER A 276 -3.75 -13.14 -25.30
CA SER A 276 -3.46 -12.08 -24.33
C SER A 276 -3.90 -12.47 -22.93
N PHE A 277 -5.12 -13.00 -22.79
CA PHE A 277 -5.62 -13.48 -21.50
C PHE A 277 -4.79 -14.63 -20.94
N TYR A 278 -4.35 -15.57 -21.79
CA TYR A 278 -3.47 -16.66 -21.36
C TYR A 278 -2.15 -16.14 -20.79
N LEU A 279 -1.53 -15.14 -21.44
CA LEU A 279 -0.28 -14.55 -20.94
C LEU A 279 -0.47 -13.82 -19.61
N GLU A 280 -1.62 -13.16 -19.42
CA GLU A 280 -1.94 -12.53 -18.14
C GLU A 280 -2.08 -13.54 -17.01
N ILE A 281 -2.80 -14.64 -17.25
CA ILE A 281 -2.94 -15.72 -16.25
C ILE A 281 -1.57 -16.38 -15.98
N LEU A 282 -0.76 -16.61 -17.01
CA LEU A 282 0.58 -17.17 -16.85
C LEU A 282 1.46 -16.25 -16.00
N MET A 283 1.41 -14.94 -16.24
CA MET A 283 2.18 -13.97 -15.45
C MET A 283 1.71 -13.92 -13.99
N GLU A 284 0.39 -13.96 -13.75
CA GLU A 284 -0.15 -14.05 -12.38
C GLU A 284 0.35 -15.30 -11.66
N GLN A 285 0.40 -16.45 -12.34
CA GLN A 285 0.91 -17.70 -11.77
C GLN A 285 2.42 -17.61 -11.44
N ILE A 286 3.23 -17.06 -12.35
CA ILE A 286 4.67 -16.86 -12.13
C ILE A 286 4.91 -15.96 -10.91
N VAL A 287 4.16 -14.88 -10.81
CA VAL A 287 4.26 -13.95 -9.69
C VAL A 287 3.86 -14.62 -8.38
N ASP A 288 2.76 -15.38 -8.36
CA ASP A 288 2.32 -16.07 -7.15
C ASP A 288 3.35 -17.12 -6.70
N GLU A 289 3.90 -17.92 -7.61
CA GLU A 289 4.97 -18.88 -7.29
C GLU A 289 6.22 -18.18 -6.74
N LEU A 290 6.62 -17.03 -7.32
CA LEU A 290 7.72 -16.24 -6.79
C LEU A 290 7.44 -15.73 -5.37
N LEU A 291 6.28 -15.13 -5.15
CA LEU A 291 5.88 -14.61 -3.83
C LEU A 291 5.84 -15.73 -2.79
N ASP A 292 5.31 -16.89 -3.13
CA ASP A 292 5.25 -18.07 -2.25
C ASP A 292 6.66 -18.58 -1.92
N ALA A 293 7.54 -18.70 -2.90
CA ALA A 293 8.94 -19.13 -2.70
C ALA A 293 9.69 -18.16 -1.78
N LEU A 294 9.40 -16.87 -1.87
CA LEU A 294 9.98 -15.82 -1.04
C LEU A 294 9.27 -15.66 0.31
N GLN A 295 8.13 -16.32 0.53
CA GLN A 295 7.23 -16.13 1.67
C GLN A 295 6.76 -14.67 1.81
N LEU A 296 6.51 -14.02 0.68
CA LEU A 296 5.99 -12.67 0.58
C LEU A 296 4.50 -12.69 0.26
N THR A 297 3.87 -11.53 0.29
CA THR A 297 2.45 -11.34 -0.03
C THR A 297 2.30 -10.45 -1.26
N ARG A 298 1.09 -10.35 -1.80
CA ARG A 298 0.80 -9.45 -2.93
C ARG A 298 0.99 -7.97 -2.59
N ALA A 299 1.16 -7.58 -1.32
CA ALA A 299 1.62 -6.23 -0.97
C ALA A 299 3.00 -5.93 -1.60
N ASN A 300 3.87 -6.94 -1.69
CA ASN A 300 5.21 -6.83 -2.28
C ASN A 300 5.22 -6.75 -3.81
N LEU A 301 4.11 -7.10 -4.48
CA LEU A 301 3.95 -6.95 -5.92
C LEU A 301 3.67 -5.48 -6.24
N ILE A 302 4.69 -4.77 -6.75
CA ILE A 302 4.59 -3.34 -7.07
C ILE A 302 3.82 -3.11 -8.37
N TYR A 303 4.10 -3.94 -9.37
CA TYR A 303 3.48 -3.85 -10.68
C TYR A 303 3.42 -5.23 -11.35
N ASN A 304 2.31 -5.51 -12.04
CA ASN A 304 2.16 -6.63 -12.94
C ASN A 304 1.30 -6.21 -14.14
N GLY A 305 1.84 -6.31 -15.35
CA GLY A 305 1.10 -5.98 -16.56
C GLY A 305 1.97 -5.93 -17.82
N GLY A 306 1.36 -6.20 -18.96
CA GLY A 306 2.03 -6.14 -20.24
C GLY A 306 3.18 -7.16 -20.42
N GLY A 307 3.20 -8.21 -19.62
CA GLY A 307 4.28 -9.21 -19.62
C GLY A 307 5.47 -8.88 -18.74
N HIS A 308 5.38 -7.81 -17.95
CA HIS A 308 6.41 -7.40 -16.99
C HIS A 308 5.86 -7.37 -15.57
N PHE A 309 6.70 -7.67 -14.57
CA PHE A 309 6.37 -7.46 -13.17
C PHE A 309 7.53 -6.86 -12.40
N TYR A 310 7.20 -6.22 -11.26
CA TYR A 310 8.16 -5.74 -10.28
C TYR A 310 7.72 -6.16 -8.88
N VAL A 311 8.64 -6.79 -8.13
CA VAL A 311 8.44 -7.22 -6.75
C VAL A 311 9.50 -6.57 -5.86
N LEU A 312 9.06 -5.91 -4.78
CA LEU A 312 9.94 -5.43 -3.73
C LEU A 312 10.21 -6.59 -2.75
N ALA A 313 11.43 -7.05 -2.69
CA ALA A 313 11.86 -8.19 -1.90
C ALA A 313 12.94 -7.82 -0.88
N PRO A 314 13.14 -8.62 0.18
CA PRO A 314 14.28 -8.47 1.07
C PRO A 314 15.57 -8.86 0.33
N ASN A 315 16.67 -8.15 0.61
CA ASN A 315 17.98 -8.52 0.08
C ASN A 315 18.62 -9.58 0.97
N THR A 316 18.19 -10.82 0.80
CA THR A 316 18.61 -11.98 1.58
C THR A 316 19.18 -13.08 0.69
N THR A 317 19.96 -13.98 1.28
CA THR A 317 20.48 -15.19 0.61
C THR A 317 19.32 -16.06 0.10
N LYS A 318 18.24 -16.17 0.89
CA LYS A 318 17.03 -16.88 0.49
C LYS A 318 16.41 -16.31 -0.79
N THR A 319 16.34 -14.98 -0.91
CA THR A 319 15.85 -14.30 -2.12
C THR A 319 16.72 -14.64 -3.34
N CYS A 320 18.04 -14.60 -3.21
CA CYS A 320 18.96 -14.95 -4.30
C CYS A 320 18.75 -16.40 -4.76
N THR A 321 18.69 -17.34 -3.82
CA THR A 321 18.50 -18.77 -4.12
C THR A 321 17.15 -19.05 -4.79
N ALA A 322 16.08 -18.37 -4.36
CA ALA A 322 14.76 -18.53 -4.96
C ALA A 322 14.76 -18.04 -6.43
N ILE A 323 15.36 -16.87 -6.71
CA ILE A 323 15.50 -16.36 -8.09
C ILE A 323 16.26 -17.35 -8.96
N GLU A 324 17.44 -17.81 -8.52
CA GLU A 324 18.27 -18.77 -9.25
C GLU A 324 17.56 -20.11 -9.54
N SER A 325 16.64 -20.51 -8.65
CA SER A 325 15.84 -21.73 -8.85
C SER A 325 14.72 -21.56 -9.86
N MET A 326 14.18 -20.37 -10.01
CA MET A 326 13.12 -20.06 -10.98
C MET A 326 13.65 -19.77 -12.39
N GLU A 327 14.92 -19.43 -12.55
CA GLU A 327 15.56 -19.23 -13.85
C GLU A 327 15.87 -20.57 -14.58
N LYS A 328 15.73 -21.70 -13.93
CA LYS A 328 15.96 -23.04 -14.46
C LYS A 328 14.70 -23.71 -14.96
#